data_02fbf4fce279fe6890783cc709d8030c
#
_entry.id   02fbf4fce279fe6890783cc709d8030c
#
_cell.length_a   1.000
_cell.length_b   1.000
_cell.length_c   1.000
_cell.angle_alpha   90.00
_cell.angle_beta   90.00
_cell.angle_gamma   90.00
#
_symmetry.space_group_name_H-M   'P 1'
#
loop_
_entity.id
_entity.type
_entity.pdbx_description
1 polymer ?
#
loop_
_entity_poly.entity_id
_entity_poly.type
_entity_poly.pdbx_seq_one_letter_code
_entity_poly.pdbx_strand_id
1 'polypeptide(L)'
;MRPKSDLTIQIGFLLAPGMLSTGTALPYEMWLAAQDLCLVRKRREVIKLNLIEACSDLSGRRLALKPDCSLRTVPQLDILYLPALWRNPRTVINRMGLEFWESLRLQHDGGAQIASVGTGVALLAESGLLDGKAATTHWYYFEQFEKEFPNVRLKKNFFITQSGLLHCAASINSLADVTVHLIERAVDKSIARHVEKNFSHEIRRTYEEYRYLDGGNTSLDDEVVLEAQLWISDNLAVQQTVNELADRLGIALRTLNRRFRQTTGMSVRKYWQFKRVTLAKELLEKTNLTIS
;
A
#
# COMPACT_ATOMS: atom_id res chain seq x y z
N MET A 1 18.06 12.61 12.12
CA MET A 1 19.02 12.42 11.02
C MET A 1 20.20 11.66 11.59
N ARG A 2 20.34 10.34 11.32
CA ARG A 2 21.49 9.55 11.80
C ARG A 2 22.79 10.03 11.15
N PRO A 3 23.93 9.96 11.84
CA PRO A 3 25.22 10.29 11.23
C PRO A 3 25.50 9.33 10.07
N LYS A 4 26.07 9.85 8.98
CA LYS A 4 26.35 9.16 7.71
C LYS A 4 27.37 7.99 7.77
N SER A 5 27.66 7.41 8.95
CA SER A 5 28.69 6.37 9.11
C SER A 5 28.19 4.94 8.91
N ASP A 6 26.87 4.66 9.05
CA ASP A 6 26.30 3.32 8.84
C ASP A 6 25.37 3.30 7.64
N LEU A 7 25.89 2.79 6.53
CA LEU A 7 25.16 2.53 5.28
C LEU A 7 24.30 1.25 5.39
N THR A 8 24.07 0.75 6.60
CA THR A 8 23.25 -0.45 6.83
C THR A 8 21.77 -0.08 6.91
N ILE A 9 20.97 -0.66 6.03
CA ILE A 9 19.50 -0.53 5.99
C ILE A 9 18.94 -1.76 6.69
N GLN A 10 18.27 -1.56 7.84
CA GLN A 10 17.67 -2.61 8.65
C GLN A 10 16.20 -2.78 8.27
N ILE A 11 15.83 -3.95 7.76
CA ILE A 11 14.46 -4.25 7.32
C ILE A 11 13.92 -5.41 8.13
N GLY A 12 12.75 -5.23 8.73
CA GLY A 12 12.06 -6.23 9.51
C GLY A 12 10.81 -6.75 8.81
N PHE A 13 10.56 -8.04 8.92
CA PHE A 13 9.36 -8.71 8.44
C PHE A 13 8.70 -9.44 9.61
N LEU A 14 7.55 -8.94 10.04
CA LEU A 14 6.83 -9.52 11.16
C LEU A 14 6.24 -10.88 10.78
N LEU A 15 6.48 -11.89 11.60
CA LEU A 15 5.88 -13.20 11.53
C LEU A 15 4.81 -13.31 12.61
N ALA A 16 3.54 -13.45 12.21
CA ALA A 16 2.40 -13.52 13.10
C ALA A 16 1.62 -14.84 12.93
N PRO A 17 0.90 -15.31 13.96
CA PRO A 17 -0.01 -16.43 13.82
C PRO A 17 -1.04 -16.17 12.73
N GLY A 18 -1.40 -17.16 11.92
CA GLY A 18 -2.40 -17.04 10.88
C GLY A 18 -2.10 -16.02 9.78
N MET A 19 -0.85 -15.59 9.61
CA MET A 19 -0.47 -14.68 8.54
C MET A 19 -0.60 -15.30 7.16
N LEU A 20 -0.85 -14.47 6.15
CA LEU A 20 -0.69 -14.81 4.74
C LEU A 20 0.79 -14.66 4.38
N SER A 21 1.44 -15.79 4.09
CA SER A 21 2.89 -15.83 3.82
C SER A 21 3.32 -14.96 2.63
N THR A 22 2.45 -14.77 1.63
CA THR A 22 2.70 -13.90 0.48
C THR A 22 2.90 -12.44 0.87
N GLY A 23 2.22 -11.97 1.94
CA GLY A 23 2.41 -10.61 2.49
C GLY A 23 3.77 -10.37 3.12
N THR A 24 4.51 -11.45 3.40
CA THR A 24 5.89 -11.41 3.91
C THR A 24 6.87 -11.82 2.82
N ALA A 25 6.61 -12.94 2.13
CA ALA A 25 7.53 -13.50 1.14
C ALA A 25 7.78 -12.54 -0.03
N LEU A 26 6.73 -11.92 -0.59
CA LEU A 26 6.90 -11.02 -1.73
C LEU A 26 7.82 -9.83 -1.42
N PRO A 27 7.58 -8.98 -0.41
CA PRO A 27 8.50 -7.88 -0.11
C PRO A 27 9.88 -8.38 0.35
N TYR A 28 9.97 -9.54 1.01
CA TYR A 28 11.25 -10.14 1.39
C TYR A 28 12.10 -10.47 0.15
N GLU A 29 11.53 -11.16 -0.84
CA GLU A 29 12.23 -11.49 -2.09
C GLU A 29 12.57 -10.25 -2.92
N MET A 30 11.70 -9.25 -2.93
CA MET A 30 11.99 -7.96 -3.59
C MET A 30 13.21 -7.27 -2.95
N TRP A 31 13.34 -7.32 -1.63
CA TRP A 31 14.51 -6.77 -0.94
C TRP A 31 15.76 -7.64 -1.11
N LEU A 32 15.65 -8.97 -1.21
CA LEU A 32 16.76 -9.84 -1.60
C LEU A 32 17.30 -9.46 -2.99
N ALA A 33 16.39 -9.27 -3.96
CA ALA A 33 16.79 -8.84 -5.29
C ALA A 33 17.47 -7.45 -5.28
N ALA A 34 17.00 -6.54 -4.44
CA ALA A 34 17.66 -5.24 -4.25
C ALA A 34 19.06 -5.40 -3.62
N GLN A 35 19.21 -6.27 -2.63
CA GLN A 35 20.50 -6.59 -1.99
C GLN A 35 21.49 -7.16 -3.00
N ASP A 36 21.08 -8.14 -3.81
CA ASP A 36 21.94 -8.75 -4.84
C ASP A 36 22.39 -7.71 -5.87
N LEU A 37 21.49 -6.83 -6.27
CA LEU A 37 21.84 -5.73 -7.19
C LEU A 37 22.82 -4.73 -6.56
N CYS A 38 22.69 -4.43 -5.27
CA CYS A 38 23.66 -3.60 -4.54
C CYS A 38 25.04 -4.25 -4.55
N LEU A 39 25.13 -5.56 -4.30
CA LEU A 39 26.38 -6.30 -4.32
C LEU A 39 27.02 -6.32 -5.72
N VAL A 40 26.24 -6.65 -6.76
CA VAL A 40 26.71 -6.67 -8.15
C VAL A 40 27.22 -5.30 -8.60
N ARG A 41 26.53 -4.23 -8.19
CA ARG A 41 26.90 -2.85 -8.53
C ARG A 41 27.92 -2.22 -7.59
N LYS A 42 28.46 -3.01 -6.64
CA LYS A 42 29.46 -2.56 -5.65
C LYS A 42 29.01 -1.31 -4.88
N ARG A 43 27.74 -1.30 -4.49
CA ARG A 43 27.17 -0.21 -3.68
C ARG A 43 27.72 -0.28 -2.26
N ARG A 44 27.65 0.84 -1.54
CA ARG A 44 28.08 0.93 -0.14
C ARG A 44 26.97 0.53 0.84
N GLU A 45 25.73 0.55 0.39
CA GLU A 45 24.56 0.21 1.18
C GLU A 45 24.55 -1.30 1.46
N VAL A 46 24.44 -1.66 2.73
CA VAL A 46 24.29 -3.05 3.20
C VAL A 46 22.85 -3.23 3.67
N ILE A 47 22.10 -4.07 2.99
CA ILE A 47 20.71 -4.38 3.36
C ILE A 47 20.74 -5.59 4.31
N LYS A 48 20.11 -5.46 5.49
CA LYS A 48 19.92 -6.55 6.45
C LYS A 48 18.44 -6.86 6.59
N LEU A 49 18.05 -8.11 6.32
CA LEU A 49 16.70 -8.59 6.43
C LEU A 49 16.55 -9.38 7.72
N ASN A 50 15.52 -9.09 8.50
CA ASN A 50 15.26 -9.71 9.80
C ASN A 50 13.85 -10.29 9.80
N LEU A 51 13.71 -11.60 10.02
CA LEU A 51 12.44 -12.25 10.28
C LEU A 51 12.13 -12.14 11.78
N ILE A 52 11.05 -11.46 12.12
CA ILE A 52 10.76 -11.02 13.48
C ILE A 52 9.52 -11.74 14.01
N GLU A 53 9.61 -12.45 15.12
CA GLU A 53 8.42 -13.02 15.74
C GLU A 53 7.57 -11.96 16.43
N ALA A 54 6.24 -12.04 16.23
CA ALA A 54 5.27 -11.19 16.90
C ALA A 54 4.94 -11.66 18.32
N CYS A 55 4.94 -12.98 18.53
CA CYS A 55 4.68 -13.64 19.81
C CYS A 55 5.28 -15.05 19.79
N SER A 56 5.46 -15.66 20.96
CA SER A 56 6.04 -17.00 21.10
C SER A 56 5.22 -18.12 20.45
N ASP A 57 3.89 -17.94 20.36
CA ASP A 57 3.01 -18.89 19.68
C ASP A 57 2.78 -18.45 18.23
N LEU A 58 3.54 -19.04 17.33
CA LEU A 58 3.41 -18.87 15.88
C LEU A 58 2.58 -19.99 15.22
N SER A 59 1.71 -20.64 15.96
CA SER A 59 0.82 -21.69 15.45
C SER A 59 -0.09 -21.18 14.33
N GLY A 60 -0.50 -22.08 13.42
CA GLY A 60 -1.37 -21.72 12.29
C GLY A 60 -0.67 -21.06 11.11
N ARG A 61 0.66 -20.89 11.14
CA ARG A 61 1.42 -20.53 9.94
C ARG A 61 1.47 -21.69 8.98
N ARG A 62 1.17 -21.44 7.73
CA ARG A 62 1.22 -22.46 6.66
C ARG A 62 2.61 -22.62 6.06
N LEU A 63 3.43 -21.57 6.13
CA LEU A 63 4.84 -21.59 5.71
C LEU A 63 5.73 -21.52 6.96
N ALA A 64 6.62 -22.48 7.11
CA ALA A 64 7.54 -22.58 8.24
C ALA A 64 8.73 -21.62 8.06
N LEU A 65 8.51 -20.33 8.29
CA LEU A 65 9.57 -19.34 8.40
C LEU A 65 10.10 -19.33 9.85
N LYS A 66 11.41 -19.47 10.01
CA LYS A 66 12.05 -19.39 11.32
C LYS A 66 12.35 -17.92 11.62
N PRO A 67 11.91 -17.37 12.76
CA PRO A 67 12.29 -16.02 13.16
C PRO A 67 13.76 -15.95 13.56
N ASP A 68 14.40 -14.82 13.27
CA ASP A 68 15.77 -14.51 13.69
C ASP A 68 15.80 -13.89 15.10
N CYS A 69 14.77 -13.10 15.42
CA CYS A 69 14.67 -12.34 16.66
C CYS A 69 13.20 -12.00 16.98
N SER A 70 12.96 -11.36 18.11
CA SER A 70 11.67 -10.77 18.47
C SER A 70 11.66 -9.27 18.18
N LEU A 71 10.45 -8.67 18.10
CA LEU A 71 10.30 -7.22 17.91
C LEU A 71 10.94 -6.41 19.06
N ARG A 72 11.05 -7.02 20.24
CA ARG A 72 11.67 -6.42 21.42
C ARG A 72 13.19 -6.36 21.33
N THR A 73 13.80 -7.36 20.68
CA THR A 73 15.27 -7.52 20.66
C THR A 73 15.92 -7.04 19.38
N VAL A 74 15.13 -6.83 18.32
CA VAL A 74 15.65 -6.32 17.05
C VAL A 74 16.16 -4.88 17.23
N PRO A 75 17.28 -4.51 16.61
CA PRO A 75 17.74 -3.12 16.61
C PRO A 75 16.70 -2.20 15.94
N GLN A 76 16.91 -0.89 16.06
CA GLN A 76 16.07 0.08 15.36
C GLN A 76 16.06 -0.21 13.87
N LEU A 77 14.88 -0.44 13.34
CA LEU A 77 14.64 -0.71 11.92
C LEU A 77 14.52 0.59 11.13
N ASP A 78 14.84 0.54 9.85
CA ASP A 78 14.50 1.58 8.89
C ASP A 78 13.12 1.31 8.27
N ILE A 79 12.78 0.03 8.07
CA ILE A 79 11.49 -0.39 7.51
C ILE A 79 11.01 -1.64 8.24
N LEU A 80 9.70 -1.67 8.59
CA LEU A 80 9.02 -2.82 9.19
C LEU A 80 7.79 -3.19 8.37
N TYR A 81 7.70 -4.46 7.95
CA TYR A 81 6.54 -5.01 7.26
C TYR A 81 5.63 -5.78 8.21
N LEU A 82 4.33 -5.45 8.21
CA LEU A 82 3.28 -6.16 8.93
C LEU A 82 2.44 -6.96 7.93
N PRO A 83 2.34 -8.30 8.09
CA PRO A 83 1.71 -9.17 7.12
C PRO A 83 0.18 -9.05 7.14
N ALA A 84 -0.46 -9.40 6.04
CA ALA A 84 -1.90 -9.68 6.05
C ALA A 84 -2.18 -10.89 6.95
N LEU A 85 -3.28 -10.83 7.69
CA LEU A 85 -3.75 -11.88 8.56
C LEU A 85 -4.93 -12.61 7.91
N TRP A 86 -5.00 -13.94 8.04
CA TRP A 86 -6.06 -14.72 7.46
C TRP A 86 -7.36 -14.54 8.27
N ARG A 87 -8.44 -14.19 7.60
CA ARG A 87 -9.77 -13.98 8.19
C ARG A 87 -9.79 -12.79 9.17
N ASN A 88 -10.33 -13.01 10.39
CA ASN A 88 -10.48 -11.96 11.40
C ASN A 88 -9.17 -11.73 12.16
N PRO A 89 -8.56 -10.54 12.06
CA PRO A 89 -7.31 -10.20 12.74
C PRO A 89 -7.45 -10.15 14.27
N ARG A 90 -8.66 -9.99 14.81
CA ARG A 90 -8.91 -9.90 16.27
C ARG A 90 -8.39 -11.11 17.03
N THR A 91 -8.45 -12.30 16.45
CA THR A 91 -7.91 -13.53 17.08
C THR A 91 -6.38 -13.47 17.25
N VAL A 92 -5.69 -12.79 16.36
CA VAL A 92 -4.24 -12.58 16.41
C VAL A 92 -3.93 -11.43 17.38
N ILE A 93 -4.62 -10.31 17.26
CA ILE A 93 -4.47 -9.14 18.13
C ILE A 93 -4.58 -9.53 19.60
N ASN A 94 -5.59 -10.35 19.97
CA ASN A 94 -5.80 -10.80 21.34
C ASN A 94 -4.70 -11.70 21.92
N ARG A 95 -3.80 -12.21 21.07
CA ARG A 95 -2.62 -13.00 21.49
C ARG A 95 -1.37 -12.13 21.66
N MET A 96 -1.39 -10.87 21.20
CA MET A 96 -0.28 -9.95 21.34
C MET A 96 -0.25 -9.37 22.77
N GLY A 97 0.89 -9.49 23.43
CA GLY A 97 1.11 -8.88 24.73
C GLY A 97 1.34 -7.36 24.63
N LEU A 98 1.25 -6.68 25.78
CA LEU A 98 1.53 -5.23 25.85
C LEU A 98 2.91 -4.86 25.31
N GLU A 99 3.91 -5.69 25.57
CA GLU A 99 5.29 -5.51 25.10
C GLU A 99 5.39 -5.43 23.56
N PHE A 100 4.52 -6.15 22.84
CA PHE A 100 4.46 -6.07 21.37
C PHE A 100 4.03 -4.68 20.91
N TRP A 101 2.97 -4.15 21.49
CA TRP A 101 2.42 -2.84 21.12
C TRP A 101 3.40 -1.71 21.47
N GLU A 102 4.06 -1.81 22.61
CA GLU A 102 5.11 -0.86 23.01
C GLU A 102 6.30 -0.90 22.06
N SER A 103 6.78 -2.11 21.72
CA SER A 103 7.90 -2.27 20.78
C SER A 103 7.56 -1.76 19.39
N LEU A 104 6.31 -1.98 18.92
CA LEU A 104 5.85 -1.46 17.62
C LEU A 104 5.86 0.08 17.60
N ARG A 105 5.36 0.71 18.66
CA ARG A 105 5.40 2.19 18.80
C ARG A 105 6.83 2.70 18.89
N LEU A 106 7.70 2.06 19.65
CA LEU A 106 9.12 2.44 19.77
C LEU A 106 9.84 2.38 18.42
N GLN A 107 9.59 1.37 17.60
CA GLN A 107 10.13 1.29 16.24
C GLN A 107 9.67 2.48 15.37
N HIS A 108 8.37 2.80 15.41
CA HIS A 108 7.82 3.96 14.70
C HIS A 108 8.41 5.28 15.18
N ASP A 109 8.46 5.50 16.50
CA ASP A 109 8.95 6.74 17.12
C ASP A 109 10.46 6.91 16.90
N GLY A 110 11.19 5.80 16.79
CA GLY A 110 12.59 5.76 16.36
C GLY A 110 12.81 6.05 14.87
N GLY A 111 11.74 6.24 14.09
CA GLY A 111 11.80 6.62 12.68
C GLY A 111 11.64 5.48 11.68
N ALA A 112 11.23 4.28 12.10
CA ALA A 112 10.93 3.19 11.19
C ALA A 112 9.71 3.52 10.31
N GLN A 113 9.85 3.32 9.00
CA GLN A 113 8.70 3.29 8.10
C GLN A 113 7.98 1.95 8.29
N ILE A 114 6.67 1.96 8.49
CA ILE A 114 5.90 0.74 8.69
C ILE A 114 4.97 0.53 7.50
N ALA A 115 5.14 -0.59 6.80
CA ALA A 115 4.28 -1.00 5.70
C ALA A 115 3.39 -2.17 6.14
N SER A 116 2.08 -1.98 6.10
CA SER A 116 1.12 -3.00 6.47
C SER A 116 0.19 -3.34 5.31
N VAL A 117 -0.24 -4.60 5.21
CA VAL A 117 -1.05 -5.06 4.09
C VAL A 117 -2.35 -5.75 4.52
N GLY A 118 -3.42 -5.45 3.81
CA GLY A 118 -4.72 -6.09 3.99
C GLY A 118 -5.22 -5.97 5.43
N THR A 119 -5.73 -7.06 5.97
CA THR A 119 -6.22 -7.14 7.36
C THR A 119 -5.14 -6.90 8.41
N GLY A 120 -3.84 -6.99 8.05
CA GLY A 120 -2.72 -6.66 8.95
C GLY A 120 -2.69 -5.19 9.37
N VAL A 121 -3.36 -4.29 8.63
CA VAL A 121 -3.53 -2.88 9.02
C VAL A 121 -4.22 -2.73 10.38
N ALA A 122 -4.99 -3.75 10.80
CA ALA A 122 -5.57 -3.78 12.14
C ALA A 122 -4.51 -3.80 13.26
N LEU A 123 -3.31 -4.33 13.01
CA LEU A 123 -2.20 -4.26 13.97
C LEU A 123 -1.74 -2.81 14.21
N LEU A 124 -1.66 -2.01 13.13
CA LEU A 124 -1.37 -0.58 13.27
C LEU A 124 -2.48 0.19 13.96
N ALA A 125 -3.74 -0.12 13.63
CA ALA A 125 -4.89 0.53 14.26
C ALA A 125 -4.97 0.21 15.75
N GLU A 126 -4.78 -1.05 16.15
CA GLU A 126 -4.76 -1.47 17.56
C GLU A 126 -3.63 -0.84 18.35
N SER A 127 -2.48 -0.58 17.74
CA SER A 127 -1.37 0.12 18.42
C SER A 127 -1.64 1.60 18.69
N GLY A 128 -2.73 2.18 18.13
CA GLY A 128 -3.06 3.61 18.19
C GLY A 128 -2.28 4.47 17.18
N LEU A 129 -1.36 3.90 16.42
CA LEU A 129 -0.54 4.64 15.45
C LEU A 129 -1.35 5.25 14.30
N LEU A 130 -2.56 4.73 14.04
CA LEU A 130 -3.46 5.22 12.98
C LEU A 130 -4.54 6.17 13.49
N ASP A 131 -4.63 6.47 14.78
CA ASP A 131 -5.67 7.37 15.31
C ASP A 131 -5.60 8.75 14.67
N GLY A 132 -6.72 9.22 14.15
CA GLY A 132 -6.86 10.47 13.41
C GLY A 132 -6.19 10.48 12.02
N LYS A 133 -5.60 9.37 11.57
CA LYS A 133 -4.90 9.27 10.28
C LYS A 133 -5.71 8.53 9.23
N ALA A 134 -5.35 8.76 7.96
CA ALA A 134 -5.94 8.03 6.84
C ALA A 134 -5.30 6.64 6.72
N ALA A 135 -6.13 5.61 6.50
CA ALA A 135 -5.70 4.25 6.25
C ALA A 135 -6.60 3.57 5.23
N THR A 136 -6.09 2.53 4.57
CA THR A 136 -6.87 1.57 3.80
C THR A 136 -6.57 0.16 4.29
N THR A 137 -7.46 -0.77 4.04
CA THR A 137 -7.31 -2.17 4.39
C THR A 137 -7.92 -3.04 3.29
N HIS A 138 -7.99 -4.34 3.47
CA HIS A 138 -8.63 -5.23 2.49
C HIS A 138 -10.14 -4.97 2.44
N TRP A 139 -10.73 -4.90 1.24
CA TRP A 139 -12.14 -4.58 1.01
C TRP A 139 -13.11 -5.44 1.85
N TYR A 140 -12.80 -6.72 2.03
CA TYR A 140 -13.60 -7.64 2.83
C TYR A 140 -13.70 -7.24 4.31
N TYR A 141 -12.75 -6.45 4.80
CA TYR A 141 -12.65 -6.06 6.20
C TYR A 141 -13.15 -4.62 6.48
N PHE A 142 -13.59 -3.88 5.47
CA PHE A 142 -13.95 -2.46 5.61
C PHE A 142 -14.98 -2.20 6.70
N GLU A 143 -16.13 -2.90 6.65
CA GLU A 143 -17.22 -2.68 7.61
C GLU A 143 -16.81 -3.01 9.05
N GLN A 144 -16.07 -4.09 9.22
CA GLN A 144 -15.60 -4.50 10.53
C GLN A 144 -14.52 -3.55 11.04
N PHE A 145 -13.61 -3.11 10.18
CA PHE A 145 -12.55 -2.16 10.50
C PHE A 145 -13.10 -0.82 11.00
N GLU A 146 -14.11 -0.26 10.33
CA GLU A 146 -14.76 0.99 10.76
C GLU A 146 -15.42 0.87 12.14
N LYS A 147 -16.02 -0.28 12.42
CA LYS A 147 -16.65 -0.54 13.73
C LYS A 147 -15.63 -0.71 14.85
N GLU A 148 -14.51 -1.38 14.55
CA GLU A 148 -13.47 -1.67 15.55
C GLU A 148 -12.53 -0.47 15.78
N PHE A 149 -12.29 0.34 14.75
CA PHE A 149 -11.34 1.45 14.79
C PHE A 149 -11.96 2.77 14.30
N PRO A 150 -12.97 3.30 15.02
CA PRO A 150 -13.72 4.48 14.58
C PRO A 150 -12.88 5.77 14.51
N ASN A 151 -11.72 5.80 15.18
CA ASN A 151 -10.79 6.93 15.13
C ASN A 151 -9.91 6.95 13.88
N VAL A 152 -9.91 5.88 13.08
CA VAL A 152 -9.14 5.79 11.84
C VAL A 152 -9.97 6.28 10.66
N ARG A 153 -9.43 7.18 9.85
CA ARG A 153 -10.11 7.66 8.64
C ARG A 153 -9.94 6.66 7.50
N LEU A 154 -10.85 5.68 7.39
CA LEU A 154 -10.78 4.64 6.35
C LEU A 154 -11.04 5.23 4.96
N LYS A 155 -10.13 4.94 4.01
CA LYS A 155 -10.16 5.35 2.61
C LYS A 155 -10.43 4.15 1.71
N LYS A 156 -11.72 3.81 1.51
CA LYS A 156 -12.18 2.60 0.81
C LYS A 156 -11.81 2.58 -0.67
N ASN A 157 -11.70 3.75 -1.29
CA ASN A 157 -11.44 3.89 -2.73
C ASN A 157 -9.96 3.93 -3.09
N PHE A 158 -9.07 3.79 -2.11
CA PHE A 158 -7.62 3.83 -2.32
C PHE A 158 -6.98 2.47 -2.01
N PHE A 159 -6.11 2.03 -2.90
CA PHE A 159 -5.35 0.79 -2.69
C PHE A 159 -4.12 1.00 -1.80
N ILE A 160 -3.66 2.24 -1.69
CA ILE A 160 -2.53 2.63 -0.84
C ILE A 160 -2.89 3.92 -0.12
N THR A 161 -2.59 3.99 1.18
CA THR A 161 -2.58 5.22 1.95
C THR A 161 -1.22 5.40 2.60
N GLN A 162 -0.78 6.65 2.69
CA GLN A 162 0.43 7.02 3.41
C GLN A 162 0.13 8.16 4.38
N SER A 163 0.43 7.95 5.65
CA SER A 163 0.31 8.95 6.71
C SER A 163 1.65 9.06 7.45
N GLY A 164 2.48 10.00 7.02
CA GLY A 164 3.86 10.12 7.51
C GLY A 164 4.70 8.88 7.16
N LEU A 165 5.17 8.16 8.19
CA LEU A 165 5.96 6.93 8.05
C LEU A 165 5.11 5.65 7.94
N LEU A 166 3.78 5.77 7.96
CA LEU A 166 2.87 4.63 7.92
C LEU A 166 2.31 4.44 6.51
N HIS A 167 2.49 3.25 5.96
CA HIS A 167 2.00 2.85 4.64
C HIS A 167 0.99 1.71 4.82
N CYS A 168 -0.23 1.88 4.32
CA CYS A 168 -1.23 0.82 4.33
C CYS A 168 -1.55 0.43 2.89
N ALA A 169 -1.43 -0.86 2.58
CA ALA A 169 -1.75 -1.44 1.29
C ALA A 169 -3.00 -2.33 1.39
N ALA A 170 -3.98 -2.13 0.51
CA ALA A 170 -5.22 -2.91 0.53
C ALA A 170 -5.03 -4.36 0.04
N SER A 171 -4.00 -4.63 -0.75
CA SER A 171 -3.73 -5.92 -1.38
C SER A 171 -2.23 -6.21 -1.46
N ILE A 172 -1.89 -7.47 -1.77
CA ILE A 172 -0.50 -7.89 -2.00
C ILE A 172 0.13 -7.14 -3.19
N ASN A 173 -0.64 -6.88 -4.23
CA ASN A 173 -0.17 -6.11 -5.37
C ASN A 173 0.20 -4.67 -4.96
N SER A 174 -0.66 -4.02 -4.19
CA SER A 174 -0.37 -2.68 -3.66
C SER A 174 0.81 -2.67 -2.70
N LEU A 175 1.06 -3.78 -1.98
CA LEU A 175 2.26 -3.92 -1.15
C LEU A 175 3.53 -3.97 -1.99
N ALA A 176 3.49 -4.62 -3.17
CA ALA A 176 4.62 -4.60 -4.11
C ALA A 176 4.96 -3.16 -4.53
N ASP A 177 3.95 -2.35 -4.86
CA ASP A 177 4.15 -0.94 -5.24
C ASP A 177 4.74 -0.12 -4.07
N VAL A 178 4.24 -0.33 -2.84
CA VAL A 178 4.84 0.26 -1.62
C VAL A 178 6.29 -0.18 -1.45
N THR A 179 6.60 -1.46 -1.70
CA THR A 179 7.96 -2.00 -1.56
C THR A 179 8.91 -1.39 -2.58
N VAL A 180 8.50 -1.25 -3.86
CA VAL A 180 9.29 -0.55 -4.90
C VAL A 180 9.58 0.89 -4.47
N HIS A 181 8.56 1.60 -3.97
CA HIS A 181 8.73 2.97 -3.46
C HIS A 181 9.73 3.04 -2.29
N LEU A 182 9.66 2.10 -1.34
CA LEU A 182 10.57 2.05 -0.20
C LEU A 182 12.01 1.72 -0.64
N ILE A 183 12.19 0.84 -1.62
CA ILE A 183 13.51 0.56 -2.23
C ILE A 183 14.06 1.80 -2.91
N GLU A 184 13.23 2.54 -3.69
CA GLU A 184 13.65 3.77 -4.34
C GLU A 184 14.16 4.81 -3.33
N ARG A 185 13.46 4.95 -2.21
CA ARG A 185 13.82 5.90 -1.15
C ARG A 185 15.03 5.50 -0.32
N ALA A 186 15.18 4.21 -0.05
CA ALA A 186 16.23 3.70 0.82
C ALA A 186 17.55 3.44 0.08
N VAL A 187 17.47 3.07 -1.20
CA VAL A 187 18.62 2.73 -2.02
C VAL A 187 18.74 3.68 -3.21
N ASP A 188 18.08 3.39 -4.33
CA ASP A 188 17.95 4.30 -5.47
C ASP A 188 16.90 3.85 -6.50
N LYS A 189 16.55 4.78 -7.40
CA LYS A 189 15.54 4.60 -8.45
C LYS A 189 15.90 3.51 -9.46
N SER A 190 17.17 3.33 -9.77
CA SER A 190 17.61 2.34 -10.78
C SER A 190 17.45 0.91 -10.26
N ILE A 191 17.76 0.68 -8.98
CA ILE A 191 17.56 -0.61 -8.32
C ILE A 191 16.06 -0.87 -8.16
N ALA A 192 15.29 0.10 -7.69
CA ALA A 192 13.84 -0.02 -7.56
C ALA A 192 13.16 -0.43 -8.88
N ARG A 193 13.49 0.23 -9.98
CA ARG A 193 12.98 -0.12 -11.33
C ARG A 193 13.36 -1.51 -11.79
N HIS A 194 14.54 -1.99 -11.42
CA HIS A 194 14.96 -3.33 -11.79
C HIS A 194 14.16 -4.39 -10.99
N VAL A 195 13.98 -4.16 -9.69
CA VAL A 195 13.11 -5.00 -8.85
C VAL A 195 11.67 -4.98 -9.36
N GLU A 196 11.12 -3.81 -9.66
CA GLU A 196 9.77 -3.65 -10.22
C GLU A 196 9.56 -4.52 -11.47
N LYS A 197 10.49 -4.48 -12.43
CA LYS A 197 10.41 -5.29 -13.65
C LYS A 197 10.38 -6.79 -13.42
N ASN A 198 11.01 -7.26 -12.35
CA ASN A 198 11.05 -8.69 -12.03
C ASN A 198 9.80 -9.18 -11.28
N PHE A 199 9.18 -8.31 -10.48
CA PHE A 199 8.08 -8.69 -9.58
C PHE A 199 6.72 -8.08 -9.96
N SER A 200 6.69 -7.07 -10.83
CA SER A 200 5.48 -6.34 -11.20
C SER A 200 5.49 -6.02 -12.70
N HIS A 201 5.32 -7.06 -13.53
CA HIS A 201 5.42 -6.94 -15.00
C HIS A 201 4.18 -6.33 -15.68
N GLU A 202 3.15 -6.01 -14.91
CA GLU A 202 1.94 -5.38 -15.46
C GLU A 202 2.16 -3.88 -15.65
N ILE A 203 1.54 -3.31 -16.68
CA ILE A 203 1.45 -1.85 -16.87
C ILE A 203 0.56 -1.31 -15.75
N ARG A 204 1.19 -1.00 -14.63
CA ARG A 204 0.52 -0.39 -13.49
C ARG A 204 0.76 1.11 -13.51
N ARG A 205 -0.19 1.82 -12.95
CA ARG A 205 0.04 3.20 -12.60
C ARG A 205 1.08 3.26 -11.49
N THR A 206 1.81 4.36 -11.41
CA THR A 206 2.86 4.53 -10.42
C THR A 206 2.29 4.61 -9.00
N TYR A 207 3.12 4.34 -8.01
CA TYR A 207 2.80 4.53 -6.59
C TYR A 207 2.13 5.90 -6.34
N GLU A 208 2.63 6.95 -6.98
CA GLU A 208 2.13 8.32 -6.85
C GLU A 208 0.68 8.49 -7.33
N GLU A 209 0.23 7.67 -8.28
CA GLU A 209 -1.11 7.74 -8.86
C GLU A 209 -2.18 7.02 -8.04
N TYR A 210 -1.78 6.11 -7.15
CA TYR A 210 -2.71 5.29 -6.35
C TYR A 210 -2.71 5.58 -4.87
N ARG A 211 -1.77 6.38 -4.37
CA ARG A 211 -1.69 6.65 -2.95
C ARG A 211 -2.59 7.80 -2.54
N TYR A 212 -3.17 7.69 -1.38
CA TYR A 212 -3.67 8.82 -0.61
C TYR A 212 -2.57 9.27 0.37
N LEU A 213 -2.14 10.52 0.27
CA LEU A 213 -1.15 11.11 1.17
C LEU A 213 -1.87 11.97 2.20
N ASP A 214 -1.86 11.58 3.46
CA ASP A 214 -2.48 12.32 4.55
C ASP A 214 -1.68 13.60 4.85
N GLY A 215 -2.34 14.76 4.80
CA GLY A 215 -1.72 16.07 4.99
C GLY A 215 -0.87 16.57 3.81
N GLY A 216 -0.88 15.89 2.68
CA GLY A 216 -0.18 16.30 1.47
C GLY A 216 -1.02 17.16 0.53
N ASN A 217 -0.34 18.05 -0.21
CA ASN A 217 -0.95 18.93 -1.22
C ASN A 217 -0.85 18.26 -2.61
N THR A 218 -1.29 17.01 -2.75
CA THR A 218 -1.22 16.32 -4.05
C THR A 218 -2.54 16.45 -4.81
N SER A 219 -2.46 16.52 -6.14
CA SER A 219 -3.63 16.64 -7.04
C SER A 219 -4.61 15.45 -6.93
N LEU A 220 -4.27 14.41 -6.19
CA LEU A 220 -5.09 13.23 -5.89
C LEU A 220 -5.95 13.38 -4.62
N ASP A 221 -5.82 14.48 -3.88
CA ASP A 221 -6.58 14.74 -2.65
C ASP A 221 -8.08 15.01 -2.90
N ASP A 222 -8.49 15.03 -4.16
CA ASP A 222 -9.90 15.19 -4.52
C ASP A 222 -10.60 13.84 -4.64
N GLU A 223 -11.10 13.34 -3.50
CA GLU A 223 -11.82 12.06 -3.40
C GLU A 223 -12.99 11.98 -4.40
N VAL A 224 -13.65 13.10 -4.65
CA VAL A 224 -14.77 13.16 -5.61
C VAL A 224 -14.28 12.95 -7.04
N VAL A 225 -13.11 13.50 -7.38
CA VAL A 225 -12.51 13.28 -8.71
C VAL A 225 -12.07 11.83 -8.87
N LEU A 226 -11.49 11.23 -7.83
CA LEU A 226 -11.12 9.82 -7.86
C LEU A 226 -12.35 8.92 -8.00
N GLU A 227 -13.41 9.18 -7.23
CA GLU A 227 -14.67 8.44 -7.33
C GLU A 227 -15.28 8.56 -8.73
N ALA A 228 -15.24 9.76 -9.33
CA ALA A 228 -15.63 9.98 -10.72
C ALA A 228 -14.78 9.16 -11.70
N GLN A 229 -13.46 9.10 -11.52
CA GLN A 229 -12.57 8.33 -12.38
C GLN A 229 -12.80 6.82 -12.29
N LEU A 230 -13.00 6.30 -11.08
CA LEU A 230 -13.33 4.89 -10.84
C LEU A 230 -14.66 4.53 -11.51
N TRP A 231 -15.69 5.35 -11.25
CA TRP A 231 -17.00 5.12 -11.83
C TRP A 231 -16.96 5.15 -13.36
N ILE A 232 -16.26 6.11 -13.97
CA ILE A 232 -16.05 6.19 -15.42
C ILE A 232 -15.38 4.91 -15.94
N SER A 233 -14.36 4.41 -15.25
CA SER A 233 -13.63 3.21 -15.67
C SER A 233 -14.49 1.95 -15.64
N ASP A 234 -15.38 1.83 -14.66
CA ASP A 234 -16.30 0.69 -14.51
C ASP A 234 -17.50 0.77 -15.46
N ASN A 235 -17.80 1.97 -16.00
CA ASN A 235 -19.01 2.24 -16.80
C ASN A 235 -18.70 2.76 -18.21
N LEU A 236 -17.61 2.33 -18.83
CA LEU A 236 -17.19 2.82 -20.15
C LEU A 236 -18.21 2.50 -21.28
N ALA A 237 -18.91 1.36 -21.19
CA ALA A 237 -19.89 0.92 -22.18
C ALA A 237 -21.29 1.57 -22.00
N VAL A 238 -21.55 2.19 -20.85
CA VAL A 238 -22.88 2.73 -20.54
C VAL A 238 -23.07 4.11 -21.17
N GLN A 239 -24.22 4.34 -21.78
CA GLN A 239 -24.62 5.66 -22.30
C GLN A 239 -25.16 6.51 -21.15
N GLN A 240 -24.26 7.19 -20.45
CA GLN A 240 -24.62 8.14 -19.40
C GLN A 240 -23.98 9.51 -19.65
N THR A 241 -24.55 10.52 -19.03
CA THR A 241 -24.12 11.92 -19.15
C THR A 241 -23.24 12.33 -17.97
N VAL A 242 -22.45 13.38 -18.17
CA VAL A 242 -21.66 13.98 -17.07
C VAL A 242 -22.56 14.58 -15.99
N ASN A 243 -23.80 14.96 -16.32
CA ASN A 243 -24.77 15.43 -15.35
C ASN A 243 -25.17 14.33 -14.38
N GLU A 244 -25.53 13.15 -14.90
CA GLU A 244 -25.90 11.99 -14.08
C GLU A 244 -24.74 11.54 -13.17
N LEU A 245 -23.49 11.66 -13.64
CA LEU A 245 -22.33 11.43 -12.79
C LEU A 245 -22.22 12.48 -11.68
N ALA A 246 -22.45 13.75 -11.98
CA ALA A 246 -22.42 14.82 -10.98
C ALA A 246 -23.51 14.64 -9.92
N ASP A 247 -24.73 14.29 -10.35
CA ASP A 247 -25.87 14.01 -9.47
C ASP A 247 -25.59 12.81 -8.54
N ARG A 248 -25.01 11.75 -9.08
CA ARG A 248 -24.58 10.57 -8.31
C ARG A 248 -23.55 10.92 -7.23
N LEU A 249 -22.62 11.80 -7.56
CA LEU A 249 -21.57 12.25 -6.64
C LEU A 249 -22.07 13.35 -5.66
N GLY A 250 -23.33 13.75 -5.75
CA GLY A 250 -23.93 14.76 -4.88
C GLY A 250 -23.33 16.15 -5.02
N ILE A 251 -22.77 16.50 -6.19
CA ILE A 251 -22.14 17.81 -6.43
C ILE A 251 -22.63 18.45 -7.73
N ALA A 252 -22.57 19.77 -7.78
CA ALA A 252 -22.92 20.52 -9.00
C ALA A 252 -21.95 20.20 -10.15
N LEU A 253 -22.47 20.04 -11.37
CA LEU A 253 -21.68 19.77 -12.59
C LEU A 253 -20.50 20.73 -12.77
N ARG A 254 -20.72 22.02 -12.51
CA ARG A 254 -19.67 23.06 -12.61
C ARG A 254 -18.52 22.78 -11.62
N THR A 255 -18.87 22.36 -10.42
CA THR A 255 -17.90 21.99 -9.37
C THR A 255 -17.12 20.76 -9.77
N LEU A 256 -17.79 19.70 -10.24
CA LEU A 256 -17.15 18.49 -10.74
C LEU A 256 -16.14 18.81 -11.86
N ASN A 257 -16.57 19.54 -12.89
CA ASN A 257 -15.69 19.91 -14.02
C ASN A 257 -14.49 20.75 -13.59
N ARG A 258 -14.67 21.69 -12.65
CA ARG A 258 -13.58 22.52 -12.14
C ARG A 258 -12.56 21.67 -11.39
N ARG A 259 -13.00 20.86 -10.42
CA ARG A 259 -12.16 19.97 -9.63
C ARG A 259 -11.45 18.95 -10.51
N PHE A 260 -12.20 18.34 -11.44
CA PHE A 260 -11.66 17.36 -12.37
C PHE A 260 -10.56 17.93 -13.27
N ARG A 261 -10.72 19.19 -13.77
CA ARG A 261 -9.67 19.85 -14.54
C ARG A 261 -8.45 20.20 -13.70
N GLN A 262 -8.63 20.63 -12.48
CA GLN A 262 -7.54 20.95 -11.56
C GLN A 262 -6.69 19.71 -11.25
N THR A 263 -7.36 18.56 -11.07
CA THR A 263 -6.71 17.29 -10.70
C THR A 263 -6.12 16.58 -11.92
N THR A 264 -6.84 16.50 -13.05
CA THR A 264 -6.46 15.66 -14.20
C THR A 264 -5.94 16.42 -15.40
N GLY A 265 -6.02 17.74 -15.40
CA GLY A 265 -5.72 18.59 -16.57
C GLY A 265 -6.78 18.51 -17.69
N MET A 266 -7.84 17.70 -17.53
CA MET A 266 -8.87 17.45 -18.55
C MET A 266 -10.27 17.72 -18.01
N SER A 267 -11.24 18.00 -18.92
CA SER A 267 -12.66 17.95 -18.53
C SER A 267 -13.10 16.50 -18.37
N VAL A 268 -14.13 16.27 -17.53
CA VAL A 268 -14.74 14.93 -17.32
C VAL A 268 -15.07 14.26 -18.66
N ARG A 269 -15.73 14.99 -19.58
CA ARG A 269 -16.09 14.46 -20.91
C ARG A 269 -14.89 14.04 -21.73
N LYS A 270 -13.81 14.84 -21.73
CA LYS A 270 -12.59 14.52 -22.48
C LYS A 270 -11.88 13.29 -21.91
N TYR A 271 -11.84 13.19 -20.58
CA TYR A 271 -11.28 12.04 -19.89
C TYR A 271 -12.08 10.75 -20.18
N TRP A 272 -13.42 10.83 -20.15
CA TRP A 272 -14.29 9.71 -20.46
C TRP A 272 -14.11 9.22 -21.90
N GLN A 273 -14.07 10.15 -22.86
CA GLN A 273 -13.78 9.82 -24.27
C GLN A 273 -12.40 9.17 -24.42
N PHE A 274 -11.38 9.73 -23.77
CA PHE A 274 -10.03 9.15 -23.80
C PHE A 274 -10.02 7.71 -23.30
N LYS A 275 -10.69 7.43 -22.18
CA LYS A 275 -10.78 6.07 -21.62
C LYS A 275 -11.51 5.11 -22.55
N ARG A 276 -12.62 5.56 -23.19
CA ARG A 276 -13.34 4.74 -24.20
C ARG A 276 -12.49 4.40 -25.41
N VAL A 277 -11.76 5.37 -25.94
CA VAL A 277 -10.86 5.17 -27.09
C VAL A 277 -9.72 4.21 -26.73
N THR A 278 -9.14 4.34 -25.52
CA THR A 278 -8.10 3.43 -25.02
C THR A 278 -8.63 2.00 -24.92
N LEU A 279 -9.79 1.79 -24.32
CA LEU A 279 -10.41 0.46 -24.23
C LEU A 279 -10.74 -0.11 -25.62
N ALA A 280 -11.29 0.71 -26.53
CA ALA A 280 -11.59 0.27 -27.87
C ALA A 280 -10.33 -0.18 -28.63
N LYS A 281 -9.23 0.56 -28.49
CA LYS A 281 -7.92 0.19 -29.06
C LYS A 281 -7.45 -1.15 -28.49
N GLU A 282 -7.50 -1.34 -27.18
CA GLU A 282 -7.09 -2.59 -26.53
C GLU A 282 -7.93 -3.79 -26.99
N LEU A 283 -9.25 -3.59 -27.13
CA LEU A 283 -10.15 -4.64 -27.64
C LEU A 283 -9.81 -5.03 -29.10
N LEU A 284 -9.54 -4.04 -29.95
CA LEU A 284 -9.16 -4.28 -31.36
C LEU A 284 -7.78 -4.98 -31.49
N GLU A 285 -6.85 -4.67 -30.60
CA GLU A 285 -5.50 -5.27 -30.60
C GLU A 285 -5.49 -6.70 -30.01
N LYS A 286 -6.35 -6.97 -29.05
CA LYS A 286 -6.31 -8.24 -28.29
C LYS A 286 -7.46 -9.22 -28.62
N THR A 287 -8.43 -8.81 -29.42
CA THR A 287 -9.59 -9.63 -29.77
C THR A 287 -9.93 -9.56 -31.25
N ASN A 288 -10.70 -10.52 -31.74
CA ASN A 288 -11.20 -10.54 -33.14
C ASN A 288 -12.58 -9.85 -33.25
N LEU A 289 -12.90 -8.91 -32.36
CA LEU A 289 -14.16 -8.17 -32.43
C LEU A 289 -14.15 -7.20 -33.61
N THR A 290 -15.24 -7.16 -34.35
CA THR A 290 -15.46 -6.21 -35.46
C THR A 290 -16.06 -4.92 -34.95
N ILE A 291 -15.72 -3.81 -35.60
CA ILE A 291 -16.35 -2.51 -35.37
C ILE A 291 -17.73 -2.54 -35.99
N SER A 292 -18.80 -2.45 -35.21
CA SER A 292 -20.18 -2.33 -35.67
C SER A 292 -20.72 -0.92 -35.40
#